data_b8d6d45a600ebffdac866416396f484c
#
_entry.id   b8d6d45a600ebffdac866416396f484c
#
_cell.length_a   1.000
_cell.length_b   1.000
_cell.length_c   1.000
_cell.angle_alpha   90.00
_cell.angle_beta   90.00
_cell.angle_gamma   90.00
#
_symmetry.space_group_name_H-M   'P 1'
#
loop_
_entity.id
_entity.type
_entity.pdbx_description
1 polymer ?
#
loop_
_entity_poly.entity_id
_entity_poly.type
_entity_poly.pdbx_seq_one_letter_code
_entity_poly.pdbx_strand_id
1 'polypeptide(L)'
;MIIENSGIKGIKSDLAHLDEVMEQLGFVRWQWEYYRATYDLQLPDRESTSDYFLRINTRVESGKLESPYAILYVEDVYIGQATFPHGLNYQAAIPDYIMKTVSGKLAELKVKLTQ
;
A
#
# COMPACT_ATOMS: atom_id res chain seq x y z
N MET A 1 -12.31 1.50 2.04
CA MET A 1 -12.55 2.50 0.97
C MET A 1 -11.46 2.39 -0.08
N ILE A 2 -11.85 2.30 -1.33
CA ILE A 2 -10.90 2.34 -2.45
C ILE A 2 -10.53 3.80 -2.69
N ILE A 3 -9.23 4.06 -2.85
CA ILE A 3 -8.73 5.39 -3.20
C ILE A 3 -8.54 5.42 -4.72
N GLU A 4 -9.52 5.98 -5.43
CA GLU A 4 -9.51 5.99 -6.90
C GLU A 4 -8.47 6.95 -7.48
N ASN A 5 -8.20 8.04 -6.79
CA ASN A 5 -7.25 9.06 -7.25
C ASN A 5 -5.91 8.95 -6.52
N SER A 6 -5.38 7.73 -6.42
CA SER A 6 -4.13 7.49 -5.69
C SER A 6 -2.91 8.13 -6.36
N GLY A 7 -2.97 8.27 -7.68
CA GLY A 7 -1.83 8.78 -8.47
C GLY A 7 -0.77 7.74 -8.79
N ILE A 8 -0.90 6.52 -8.25
CA ILE A 8 0.12 5.47 -8.41
C ILE A 8 -0.37 4.24 -9.17
N LYS A 9 -1.66 4.11 -9.41
CA LYS A 9 -2.22 2.95 -10.12
C LYS A 9 -1.57 2.79 -11.50
N GLY A 10 -1.10 1.58 -11.78
CA GLY A 10 -0.45 1.26 -13.05
C GLY A 10 1.05 1.54 -13.10
N ILE A 11 1.62 2.16 -12.09
CA ILE A 11 3.08 2.39 -12.04
C ILE A 11 3.76 1.04 -11.94
N LYS A 12 4.80 0.84 -12.76
CA LYS A 12 5.58 -0.39 -12.81
C LYS A 12 6.92 -0.21 -12.14
N SER A 13 7.42 -1.28 -11.52
CA SER A 13 8.73 -1.30 -10.90
C SER A 13 9.23 -2.74 -10.81
N ASP A 14 10.54 -2.93 -10.84
CA ASP A 14 11.11 -4.20 -10.42
C ASP A 14 10.90 -4.37 -8.91
N LEU A 15 10.87 -5.63 -8.47
CA LEU A 15 10.57 -5.95 -7.08
C LEU A 15 11.58 -5.36 -6.11
N ALA A 16 12.87 -5.40 -6.44
CA ALA A 16 13.91 -4.87 -5.55
C ALA A 16 13.70 -3.38 -5.27
N HIS A 17 13.42 -2.59 -6.31
CA HIS A 17 13.17 -1.15 -6.16
C HIS A 17 11.84 -0.89 -5.42
N LEU A 18 10.81 -1.65 -5.76
CA LEU A 18 9.51 -1.52 -5.10
C LEU A 18 9.61 -1.81 -3.59
N ASP A 19 10.27 -2.90 -3.22
CA ASP A 19 10.49 -3.25 -1.81
C ASP A 19 11.27 -2.17 -1.08
N GLU A 20 12.33 -1.64 -1.71
CA GLU A 20 13.16 -0.60 -1.12
C GLU A 20 12.35 0.67 -0.84
N VAL A 21 11.59 1.13 -1.83
CA VAL A 21 10.77 2.34 -1.69
C VAL A 21 9.70 2.15 -0.62
N MET A 22 9.00 1.01 -0.65
CA MET A 22 7.95 0.71 0.33
C MET A 22 8.51 0.65 1.75
N GLU A 23 9.64 0.00 1.94
CA GLU A 23 10.31 -0.08 3.23
C GLU A 23 10.72 1.29 3.75
N GLN A 24 11.30 2.13 2.89
CA GLN A 24 11.68 3.50 3.26
C GLN A 24 10.49 4.33 3.77
N LEU A 25 9.30 4.06 3.26
CA LEU A 25 8.10 4.79 3.64
C LEU A 25 7.31 4.10 4.77
N GLY A 26 7.82 2.99 5.29
CA GLY A 26 7.24 2.33 6.46
C GLY A 26 6.24 1.24 6.14
N PHE A 27 6.11 0.85 4.88
CA PHE A 27 5.20 -0.22 4.49
C PHE A 27 5.81 -1.59 4.79
N VAL A 28 4.94 -2.56 5.08
CA VAL A 28 5.30 -3.98 5.28
C VAL A 28 4.65 -4.78 4.16
N ARG A 29 5.45 -5.63 3.51
CA ARG A 29 4.95 -6.48 2.43
C ARG A 29 4.33 -7.76 2.98
N TRP A 30 3.14 -8.08 2.47
CA TRP A 30 2.47 -9.37 2.64
C TRP A 30 2.48 -10.10 1.30
N GLN A 31 2.78 -11.39 1.31
CA GLN A 31 2.87 -12.18 0.10
C GLN A 31 2.04 -13.45 0.27
N TRP A 32 0.93 -13.52 -0.46
CA TRP A 32 0.02 -14.65 -0.40
C TRP A 32 0.20 -15.60 -1.56
N GLU A 33 0.67 -15.08 -2.71
CA GLU A 33 0.82 -15.81 -3.96
C GLU A 33 2.11 -15.41 -4.65
N TYR A 34 2.54 -16.20 -5.63
CA TYR A 34 3.75 -15.89 -6.41
C TYR A 34 3.60 -14.67 -7.31
N TYR A 35 2.36 -14.25 -7.59
CA TYR A 35 2.08 -13.21 -8.57
C TYR A 35 1.46 -11.94 -7.98
N ARG A 36 1.32 -11.88 -6.66
CA ARG A 36 0.73 -10.72 -5.98
C ARG A 36 1.51 -10.39 -4.71
N ALA A 37 1.76 -9.11 -4.52
CA ALA A 37 2.32 -8.59 -3.29
C ALA A 37 1.44 -7.44 -2.78
N THR A 38 1.15 -7.46 -1.50
CA THR A 38 0.36 -6.43 -0.83
C THR A 38 1.25 -5.71 0.17
N TYR A 39 1.22 -4.39 0.16
CA TYR A 39 1.99 -3.56 1.08
C TYR A 39 1.04 -2.79 1.98
N ASP A 40 1.25 -2.89 3.29
CA ASP A 40 0.42 -2.24 4.30
C ASP A 40 1.23 -1.23 5.11
N LEU A 41 0.65 -0.05 5.31
CA LEU A 41 1.18 0.97 6.21
C LEU A 41 0.19 1.16 7.35
N GLN A 42 0.64 0.94 8.59
CA GLN A 42 -0.17 1.17 9.78
C GLN A 42 -0.24 2.65 10.11
N LEU A 43 -1.44 3.14 10.33
CA LEU A 43 -1.72 4.54 10.65
C LEU A 43 -2.49 4.58 11.98
N PRO A 44 -1.79 4.75 13.12
CA PRO A 44 -2.48 4.78 14.41
C PRO A 44 -3.36 6.05 14.52
N ASP A 45 -4.56 5.86 15.07
CA ASP A 45 -5.46 6.97 15.35
C ASP A 45 -5.08 7.58 16.70
N ARG A 46 -4.82 8.89 16.71
CA ARG A 46 -4.43 9.61 17.91
C ARG A 46 -5.57 9.81 18.91
N GLU A 47 -6.80 9.70 18.45
CA GLU A 47 -8.00 10.00 19.24
C GLU A 47 -8.74 8.77 19.73
N SER A 48 -8.32 7.58 19.29
CA SER A 48 -8.94 6.32 19.69
C SER A 48 -7.89 5.22 19.78
N THR A 49 -8.34 4.01 20.16
CA THR A 49 -7.48 2.84 20.19
C THR A 49 -7.46 2.10 18.84
N SER A 50 -8.20 2.62 17.86
CA SER A 50 -8.27 2.00 16.53
C SER A 50 -7.05 2.37 15.70
N ASP A 51 -6.67 1.45 14.82
CA ASP A 51 -5.65 1.69 13.80
C ASP A 51 -6.29 1.66 12.43
N TYR A 52 -5.70 2.39 11.50
CA TYR A 52 -6.06 2.33 10.09
C TYR A 52 -4.89 1.78 9.32
N PHE A 53 -5.17 1.18 8.16
CA PHE A 53 -4.14 0.65 7.28
C PHE A 53 -4.36 1.17 5.87
N LEU A 54 -3.28 1.71 5.31
CA LEU A 54 -3.21 2.01 3.88
C LEU A 54 -2.65 0.77 3.20
N ARG A 55 -3.42 0.17 2.30
CA ARG A 55 -3.08 -1.07 1.60
C ARG A 55 -2.90 -0.82 0.13
N ILE A 56 -1.76 -1.24 -0.40
CA ILE A 56 -1.44 -1.12 -1.81
C ILE A 56 -1.26 -2.51 -2.37
N ASN A 57 -2.16 -2.89 -3.29
CA ASN A 57 -2.08 -4.17 -4.00
C ASN A 57 -1.23 -4.00 -5.24
N THR A 58 -0.33 -4.95 -5.47
CA THR A 58 0.49 -5.01 -6.67
C THR A 58 0.39 -6.39 -7.28
N ARG A 59 0.61 -6.45 -8.59
CA ARG A 59 0.57 -7.71 -9.35
C ARG A 59 1.82 -7.83 -10.21
N VAL A 60 2.34 -9.05 -10.32
CA VAL A 60 3.48 -9.35 -11.17
C VAL A 60 3.05 -9.30 -12.64
N GLU A 61 3.75 -8.51 -13.44
CA GLU A 61 3.59 -8.46 -14.89
C GLU A 61 4.52 -9.48 -15.57
N SER A 62 5.75 -9.62 -15.06
CA SER A 62 6.71 -10.60 -15.57
C SER A 62 7.59 -11.13 -14.45
N GLY A 63 7.98 -12.40 -14.54
CA GLY A 63 8.76 -13.06 -13.51
C GLY A 63 7.91 -13.56 -12.36
N LYS A 64 8.54 -13.81 -11.22
CA LYS A 64 7.91 -14.31 -9.99
C LYS A 64 8.47 -13.57 -8.78
N LEU A 65 7.71 -13.50 -7.71
CA LEU A 65 8.13 -12.81 -6.46
C LEU A 65 9.37 -13.41 -5.80
N GLU A 66 9.86 -14.55 -6.25
CA GLU A 66 11.12 -15.12 -5.82
C GLU A 66 12.31 -14.36 -6.42
N SER A 67 12.10 -13.62 -7.50
CA SER A 67 13.16 -12.90 -8.23
C SER A 67 13.09 -11.40 -7.91
N PRO A 68 14.22 -10.78 -7.55
CA PRO A 68 14.26 -9.32 -7.36
C PRO A 68 14.04 -8.55 -8.67
N TYR A 69 14.17 -9.21 -9.81
CA TYR A 69 13.98 -8.62 -11.13
C TYR A 69 12.56 -8.76 -11.67
N ALA A 70 11.66 -9.42 -10.93
CA ALA A 70 10.25 -9.47 -11.32
C ALA A 70 9.72 -8.04 -11.48
N ILE A 71 8.90 -7.82 -12.49
CA ILE A 71 8.26 -6.52 -12.72
C ILE A 71 6.83 -6.59 -12.20
N LEU A 72 6.49 -5.64 -11.35
CA LEU A 72 5.16 -5.51 -10.77
C LEU A 72 4.54 -4.19 -11.16
N TYR A 73 3.21 -4.13 -11.14
CA TYR A 73 2.48 -2.88 -11.30
C TYR A 73 1.50 -2.71 -10.15
N VAL A 74 1.25 -1.46 -9.80
CA VAL A 74 0.29 -1.11 -8.75
C VAL A 74 -1.12 -1.30 -9.29
N GLU A 75 -1.93 -2.06 -8.55
CA GLU A 75 -3.36 -2.21 -8.81
C GLU A 75 -4.14 -1.20 -7.97
N ASP A 76 -4.97 -1.66 -7.07
CA ASP A 76 -5.82 -0.80 -6.27
C ASP A 76 -5.16 -0.39 -4.96
N VAL A 77 -5.57 0.76 -4.46
CA VAL A 77 -5.14 1.31 -3.19
C VAL A 77 -6.37 1.39 -2.29
N TYR A 78 -6.25 0.87 -1.07
CA TYR A 78 -7.34 0.81 -0.10
C TYR A 78 -6.94 1.47 1.21
N ILE A 79 -7.93 1.97 1.92
CA ILE A 79 -7.77 2.34 3.32
C ILE A 79 -8.92 1.75 4.12
N GLY A 80 -8.60 1.21 5.29
CA GLY A 80 -9.60 0.60 6.16
C GLY A 80 -9.20 0.68 7.62
N GLN A 81 -10.19 0.56 8.48
CA GLN A 81 -9.99 0.48 9.93
C GLN A 81 -9.72 -0.96 10.31
N ALA A 82 -8.70 -1.18 11.14
CA ALA A 82 -8.39 -2.51 11.64
C ALA A 82 -9.55 -3.05 12.47
N THR A 83 -9.91 -4.31 12.25
CA THR A 83 -10.96 -4.99 13.01
C THR A 83 -10.36 -6.11 13.85
N PHE A 84 -11.01 -6.40 14.98
CA PHE A 84 -10.63 -7.51 15.83
C PHE A 84 -11.43 -8.76 15.46
N PRO A 85 -10.81 -9.95 15.37
CA PRO A 85 -9.39 -10.22 15.60
C PRO A 85 -8.48 -9.96 14.39
N HIS A 86 -9.01 -9.88 13.18
CA HIS A 86 -8.23 -9.58 11.98
C HIS A 86 -9.08 -8.95 10.90
N GLY A 87 -8.40 -8.40 9.88
CA GLY A 87 -9.01 -7.86 8.69
C GLY A 87 -9.17 -6.35 8.77
N LEU A 88 -9.73 -5.78 7.70
CA LEU A 88 -9.96 -4.35 7.59
C LEU A 88 -11.43 -4.07 7.29
N ASN A 89 -11.99 -3.08 7.97
CA ASN A 89 -13.31 -2.57 7.65
C ASN A 89 -13.16 -1.43 6.63
N TYR A 90 -13.45 -1.73 5.35
CA TYR A 90 -13.36 -0.75 4.27
C TYR A 90 -14.57 0.21 4.23
N GLN A 91 -15.58 -0.04 5.05
CA GLN A 91 -16.76 0.81 5.15
C GLN A 91 -16.65 1.88 6.24
N ALA A 92 -15.61 1.79 7.08
CA ALA A 92 -15.41 2.75 8.16
C ALA A 92 -15.14 4.15 7.63
N ALA A 93 -15.67 5.17 8.34
CA ALA A 93 -15.33 6.55 8.06
C ALA A 93 -13.87 6.82 8.46
N ILE A 94 -13.14 7.52 7.61
CA ILE A 94 -11.72 7.79 7.82
C ILE A 94 -11.54 9.23 8.26
N PRO A 95 -10.91 9.49 9.42
CA PRO A 95 -10.66 10.87 9.86
C PRO A 95 -9.86 11.68 8.84
N ASP A 96 -10.16 12.97 8.74
CA ASP A 96 -9.50 13.84 7.77
C ASP A 96 -7.99 13.88 7.94
N TYR A 97 -7.48 13.88 9.18
CA TYR A 97 -6.04 13.90 9.40
C TYR A 97 -5.36 12.61 8.95
N ILE A 98 -6.05 11.48 9.02
CA ILE A 98 -5.56 10.22 8.46
C ILE A 98 -5.50 10.33 6.94
N MET A 99 -6.56 10.87 6.31
CA MET A 99 -6.57 11.05 4.85
C MET A 99 -5.48 12.01 4.37
N LYS A 100 -5.14 13.03 5.14
CA LYS A 100 -4.02 13.92 4.81
C LYS A 100 -2.68 13.18 4.82
N THR A 101 -2.47 12.34 5.83
CA THR A 101 -1.27 11.50 5.91
C THR A 101 -1.19 10.55 4.72
N VAL A 102 -2.33 9.93 4.37
CA VAL A 102 -2.41 9.03 3.20
C VAL A 102 -2.03 9.77 1.92
N SER A 103 -2.60 10.95 1.69
CA SER A 103 -2.30 11.76 0.50
C SER A 103 -0.82 12.10 0.40
N GLY A 104 -0.20 12.46 1.52
CA GLY A 104 1.23 12.73 1.58
C GLY A 104 2.08 11.51 1.25
N LYS A 105 1.72 10.35 1.78
CA LYS A 105 2.42 9.09 1.50
C LYS A 105 2.30 8.67 0.04
N LEU A 106 1.12 8.81 -0.53
CA LEU A 106 0.90 8.48 -1.94
C LEU A 106 1.70 9.40 -2.86
N ALA A 107 1.79 10.68 -2.53
CA ALA A 107 2.61 11.64 -3.28
C ALA A 107 4.09 11.27 -3.22
N GLU A 108 4.60 10.91 -2.04
CA GLU A 108 5.98 10.45 -1.87
C GLU A 108 6.25 9.17 -2.67
N LEU A 109 5.32 8.21 -2.62
CA LEU A 109 5.44 6.97 -3.40
C LEU A 109 5.54 7.25 -4.89
N LYS A 110 4.68 8.13 -5.39
CA LYS A 110 4.68 8.48 -6.82
C LYS A 110 6.04 9.03 -7.25
N VAL A 111 6.61 9.95 -6.48
CA VAL A 111 7.91 10.53 -6.78
C VAL A 111 8.99 9.45 -6.75
N LYS A 112 9.04 8.65 -5.71
CA LYS A 112 10.11 7.65 -5.54
C LYS A 112 10.01 6.49 -6.54
N LEU A 113 8.80 6.06 -6.88
CA LEU A 113 8.60 4.97 -7.83
C LEU A 113 8.86 5.39 -9.27
N THR A 114 8.75 6.68 -9.57
CA THR A 114 8.97 7.20 -10.92
C THR A 114 10.35 7.82 -11.15
N GLN A 115 11.20 7.73 -10.15
CA GLN A 115 12.59 8.18 -10.27
C GLN A 115 13.46 7.19 -11.04
#